data_4afe4bb71f4763ce430a96192c2a51b7
#
_entry.id   4afe4bb71f4763ce430a96192c2a51b7
#
_cell.length_a   1.000
_cell.length_b   1.000
_cell.length_c   1.000
_cell.angle_alpha   90.00
_cell.angle_beta   90.00
_cell.angle_gamma   90.00
#
_symmetry.space_group_name_H-M   'P 1'
#
loop_
_entity.id
_entity.type
_entity.pdbx_description
1 polymer ?
#
loop_
_entity_poly.entity_id
_entity_poly.type
_entity_poly.pdbx_seq_one_letter_code
_entity_poly.pdbx_strand_id
1 'polypeptide(L)'
;MDFTLSADDRLLQQSVRDFIEQQGNSGWQEIERTDTLPKALIEGARDVGLLGLSIPQEYGGLGLSVVQKTLCHEMLGRGPWGLASFISVHTGIGCVGIVRFGNAAQKQRYLPKMATGEWIGSFALTEPQSGSDAAGLQTRAERKGDGYVLNGHKTFITNAPRAHHFVTFARTSAGISAFIVDADSPGVSIGQVFNTTGHRGSQISEVVFEDARIPAEALIGEEGKGMDYAKRCLSEGRTTLSARCVGTGQKALELAVEYAEQRKTFGKPLIEHQALAFRLAQMSARTEAARLVVYRSAWILDQGGQAIRESSTAKYLAAEGAWQTVDDALQIFGGYGYIQGEYMIDRLWRDLRVARVYDGSSEVQQIVIAGRLRKGDVETAWG
;
A
#
# COMPACT_ATOMS: atom_id res chain seq x y z
N MET A 1 15.50 -21.74 -11.94
CA MET A 1 14.86 -20.68 -11.16
C MET A 1 14.99 -21.09 -9.71
N ASP A 2 15.62 -20.28 -8.89
CA ASP A 2 15.79 -20.57 -7.46
C ASP A 2 14.78 -19.73 -6.67
N PHE A 3 13.92 -20.38 -5.89
CA PHE A 3 12.93 -19.75 -4.99
C PHE A 3 13.42 -19.69 -3.55
N THR A 4 14.69 -20.06 -3.29
CA THR A 4 15.26 -20.10 -1.95
C THR A 4 15.60 -18.68 -1.51
N LEU A 5 15.00 -18.24 -0.40
CA LEU A 5 15.38 -16.97 0.24
C LEU A 5 16.78 -17.06 0.84
N SER A 6 17.56 -15.98 0.75
CA SER A 6 18.80 -15.84 1.48
C SER A 6 18.58 -15.93 3.00
N ALA A 7 19.64 -16.12 3.77
CA ALA A 7 19.54 -16.10 5.23
C ALA A 7 19.05 -14.74 5.75
N ASP A 8 19.54 -13.65 5.15
CA ASP A 8 19.16 -12.27 5.51
C ASP A 8 17.69 -11.98 5.15
N ASP A 9 17.22 -12.44 3.98
CA ASP A 9 15.83 -12.26 3.57
C ASP A 9 14.87 -13.04 4.49
N ARG A 10 15.25 -14.26 4.91
CA ARG A 10 14.48 -15.02 5.91
C ARG A 10 14.43 -14.32 7.25
N LEU A 11 15.55 -13.77 7.71
CA LEU A 11 15.62 -13.02 8.97
C LEU A 11 14.76 -11.75 8.90
N LEU A 12 14.85 -11.00 7.80
CA LEU A 12 14.00 -9.82 7.55
C LEU A 12 12.51 -10.19 7.60
N GLN A 13 12.11 -11.22 6.85
CA GLN A 13 10.72 -11.69 6.82
C GLN A 13 10.25 -12.12 8.22
N GLN A 14 11.08 -12.86 8.96
CA GLN A 14 10.75 -13.34 10.29
C GLN A 14 10.61 -12.17 11.28
N SER A 15 11.52 -11.18 11.25
CA SER A 15 11.45 -10.01 12.13
C SER A 15 10.15 -9.22 11.95
N VAL A 16 9.71 -9.01 10.70
CA VAL A 16 8.45 -8.33 10.41
C VAL A 16 7.25 -9.19 10.84
N ARG A 17 7.31 -10.51 10.61
CA ARG A 17 6.28 -11.44 11.04
C ARG A 17 6.11 -11.43 12.56
N ASP A 18 7.21 -11.52 13.30
CA ASP A 18 7.18 -11.50 14.77
C ASP A 18 6.61 -10.20 15.31
N PHE A 19 7.02 -9.07 14.76
CA PHE A 19 6.45 -7.76 15.10
C PHE A 19 4.92 -7.74 14.88
N ILE A 20 4.45 -8.22 13.72
CA ILE A 20 3.01 -8.23 13.42
C ILE A 20 2.24 -9.19 14.33
N GLU A 21 2.72 -10.40 14.56
CA GLU A 21 2.00 -11.37 15.38
C GLU A 21 2.02 -10.98 16.87
N GLN A 22 3.12 -10.42 17.39
CA GLN A 22 3.26 -10.08 18.80
C GLN A 22 2.71 -8.70 19.17
N GLN A 23 2.90 -7.69 18.31
CA GLN A 23 2.49 -6.31 18.59
C GLN A 23 1.31 -5.86 17.72
N GLY A 24 1.36 -6.12 16.42
CA GLY A 24 0.31 -5.70 15.49
C GLY A 24 -1.05 -6.33 15.80
N ASN A 25 -1.06 -7.63 16.08
CA ASN A 25 -2.28 -8.38 16.31
C ASN A 25 -2.71 -8.43 17.79
N SER A 26 -1.87 -8.04 18.75
CA SER A 26 -2.23 -8.07 20.17
C SER A 26 -3.24 -6.98 20.58
N GLY A 27 -3.22 -5.83 19.88
CA GLY A 27 -4.05 -4.66 20.22
C GLY A 27 -5.06 -4.27 19.11
N TRP A 28 -5.38 -5.18 18.19
CA TRP A 28 -6.23 -4.84 17.06
C TRP A 28 -7.64 -4.39 17.44
N GLN A 29 -8.22 -4.92 18.52
CA GLN A 29 -9.54 -4.50 19.02
C GLN A 29 -9.54 -3.03 19.43
N GLU A 30 -8.45 -2.54 20.03
CA GLU A 30 -8.32 -1.14 20.41
C GLU A 30 -8.23 -0.23 19.17
N ILE A 31 -7.49 -0.65 18.14
CA ILE A 31 -7.43 0.07 16.85
C ILE A 31 -8.82 0.14 16.22
N GLU A 32 -9.56 -0.98 16.21
CA GLU A 32 -10.94 -1.03 15.69
C GLU A 32 -11.87 -0.05 16.44
N ARG A 33 -11.75 -0.01 17.77
CA ARG A 33 -12.59 0.84 18.63
C ARG A 33 -12.28 2.32 18.52
N THR A 34 -10.98 2.69 18.45
CA THR A 34 -10.54 4.10 18.56
C THR A 34 -10.25 4.74 17.20
N ASP A 35 -10.14 3.95 16.14
CA ASP A 35 -9.65 4.40 14.82
C ASP A 35 -8.29 5.11 14.89
N THR A 36 -7.43 4.66 15.79
CA THR A 36 -6.13 5.27 16.02
C THR A 36 -5.06 4.19 16.17
N LEU A 37 -3.90 4.38 15.52
CA LEU A 37 -2.73 3.55 15.77
C LEU A 37 -2.07 3.97 17.09
N PRO A 38 -1.91 3.04 18.05
CA PRO A 38 -1.18 3.31 19.28
C PRO A 38 0.26 3.79 19.00
N LYS A 39 0.74 4.77 19.76
CA LYS A 39 2.09 5.30 19.62
C LYS A 39 3.16 4.20 19.72
N ALA A 40 3.01 3.30 20.70
CA ALA A 40 3.92 2.16 20.88
C ALA A 40 4.00 1.25 19.64
N LEU A 41 2.90 1.09 18.89
CA LEU A 41 2.89 0.28 17.67
C LEU A 41 3.67 0.98 16.53
N ILE A 42 3.58 2.31 16.43
CA ILE A 42 4.36 3.10 15.47
C ILE A 42 5.86 3.07 15.85
N GLU A 43 6.17 3.19 17.14
CA GLU A 43 7.54 3.08 17.66
C GLU A 43 8.12 1.68 17.40
N GLY A 44 7.37 0.61 17.65
CA GLY A 44 7.77 -0.75 17.32
C GLY A 44 8.01 -0.96 15.82
N ALA A 45 7.18 -0.37 14.96
CA ALA A 45 7.40 -0.40 13.51
C ALA A 45 8.70 0.33 13.10
N ARG A 46 9.02 1.45 13.76
CA ARG A 46 10.30 2.15 13.57
C ARG A 46 11.48 1.28 14.01
N ASP A 47 11.39 0.66 15.18
CA ASP A 47 12.50 -0.09 15.79
C ASP A 47 12.86 -1.35 14.96
N VAL A 48 11.90 -1.93 14.24
CA VAL A 48 12.18 -3.00 13.26
C VAL A 48 12.49 -2.46 11.84
N GLY A 49 12.67 -1.14 11.67
CA GLY A 49 13.10 -0.51 10.42
C GLY A 49 12.00 -0.31 9.37
N LEU A 50 10.73 -0.58 9.70
CA LEU A 50 9.62 -0.51 8.73
C LEU A 50 9.32 0.90 8.21
N LEU A 51 9.81 1.96 8.85
CA LEU A 51 9.65 3.33 8.37
C LEU A 51 10.74 3.77 7.39
N GLY A 52 11.83 2.98 7.25
CA GLY A 52 12.95 3.27 6.36
C GLY A 52 13.11 2.34 5.16
N LEU A 53 12.12 1.49 4.83
CA LEU A 53 12.25 0.40 3.84
C LEU A 53 12.85 0.85 2.50
N SER A 54 12.37 1.96 1.94
CA SER A 54 12.76 2.46 0.60
C SER A 54 13.85 3.53 0.66
N ILE A 55 14.19 4.03 1.84
CA ILE A 55 15.14 5.12 2.01
C ILE A 55 16.57 4.53 1.96
N PRO A 56 17.47 5.09 1.12
CA PRO A 56 18.84 4.63 1.05
C PRO A 56 19.58 4.70 2.41
N GLN A 57 20.54 3.81 2.61
CA GLN A 57 21.32 3.72 3.85
C GLN A 57 22.07 5.03 4.18
N GLU A 58 22.52 5.76 3.17
CA GLU A 58 23.17 7.07 3.33
C GLU A 58 22.28 8.13 4.00
N TYR A 59 20.93 7.92 3.97
CA TYR A 59 19.95 8.77 4.66
C TYR A 59 19.34 8.08 5.89
N GLY A 60 19.93 6.99 6.37
CA GLY A 60 19.51 6.29 7.59
C GLY A 60 18.39 5.27 7.40
N GLY A 61 18.01 4.94 6.17
CA GLY A 61 17.05 3.90 5.86
C GLY A 61 17.68 2.51 5.65
N LEU A 62 16.87 1.55 5.22
CA LEU A 62 17.33 0.19 4.92
C LEU A 62 17.74 -0.01 3.45
N GLY A 63 17.26 0.83 2.53
CA GLY A 63 17.59 0.75 1.11
C GLY A 63 17.22 -0.59 0.47
N LEU A 64 16.10 -1.18 0.87
CA LEU A 64 15.70 -2.52 0.47
C LEU A 64 15.36 -2.61 -1.04
N SER A 65 15.68 -3.74 -1.64
CA SER A 65 15.21 -4.10 -2.96
C SER A 65 13.68 -4.24 -3.00
N VAL A 66 13.07 -4.25 -4.18
CA VAL A 66 11.61 -4.42 -4.30
C VAL A 66 11.18 -5.81 -3.84
N VAL A 67 11.98 -6.84 -4.08
CA VAL A 67 11.73 -8.21 -3.55
C VAL A 67 11.72 -8.18 -2.03
N GLN A 68 12.70 -7.58 -1.39
CA GLN A 68 12.76 -7.46 0.07
C GLN A 68 11.59 -6.66 0.66
N LYS A 69 11.23 -5.54 0.03
CA LYS A 69 10.01 -4.80 0.39
C LYS A 69 8.75 -5.64 0.23
N THR A 70 8.69 -6.48 -0.80
CA THR A 70 7.56 -7.39 -1.04
C THR A 70 7.45 -8.43 0.08
N LEU A 71 8.58 -8.99 0.58
CA LEU A 71 8.61 -9.86 1.76
C LEU A 71 8.02 -9.16 3.00
N CYS A 72 8.48 -7.93 3.28
CA CYS A 72 7.96 -7.13 4.39
C CYS A 72 6.44 -6.89 4.27
N HIS A 73 5.99 -6.48 3.08
CA HIS A 73 4.58 -6.18 2.83
C HIS A 73 3.68 -7.41 2.88
N GLU A 74 4.16 -8.59 2.50
CA GLU A 74 3.41 -9.84 2.70
C GLU A 74 3.17 -10.09 4.20
N MET A 75 4.17 -9.89 5.03
CA MET A 75 4.00 -10.01 6.49
C MET A 75 3.10 -8.93 7.08
N LEU A 76 3.21 -7.67 6.62
CA LEU A 76 2.31 -6.58 7.01
C LEU A 76 0.84 -6.89 6.70
N GLY A 77 0.57 -7.62 5.61
CA GLY A 77 -0.78 -8.05 5.24
C GLY A 77 -1.45 -9.01 6.22
N ARG A 78 -0.69 -9.63 7.10
CA ARG A 78 -1.18 -10.53 8.19
C ARG A 78 -1.74 -9.76 9.39
N GLY A 79 -1.44 -8.46 9.49
CA GLY A 79 -1.78 -7.59 10.59
C GLY A 79 -2.88 -6.57 10.29
N PRO A 80 -3.03 -5.54 11.14
CA PRO A 80 -3.96 -4.43 10.90
C PRO A 80 -3.60 -3.65 9.63
N TRP A 81 -4.52 -3.55 8.69
CA TRP A 81 -4.28 -2.84 7.45
C TRP A 81 -4.12 -1.33 7.63
N GLY A 82 -4.67 -0.75 8.70
CA GLY A 82 -4.39 0.63 9.08
C GLY A 82 -2.90 0.89 9.29
N LEU A 83 -2.22 0.00 10.03
CA LEU A 83 -0.76 0.04 10.20
C LEU A 83 -0.03 -0.20 8.88
N ALA A 84 -0.42 -1.23 8.14
CA ALA A 84 0.18 -1.57 6.87
C ALA A 84 0.04 -0.43 5.85
N SER A 85 -1.09 0.28 5.81
CA SER A 85 -1.31 1.44 4.96
C SER A 85 -0.51 2.66 5.41
N PHE A 86 -0.43 2.91 6.72
CA PHE A 86 0.42 3.95 7.29
C PHE A 86 1.88 3.79 6.81
N ILE A 87 2.45 2.60 6.99
CA ILE A 87 3.83 2.27 6.58
C ILE A 87 3.97 2.36 5.05
N SER A 88 3.05 1.76 4.31
CA SER A 88 3.12 1.66 2.85
C SER A 88 3.07 3.01 2.15
N VAL A 89 2.20 3.92 2.59
CA VAL A 89 2.14 5.26 2.00
C VAL A 89 3.37 6.06 2.37
N HIS A 90 3.79 6.00 3.63
CA HIS A 90 4.98 6.69 4.11
C HIS A 90 6.25 6.25 3.36
N THR A 91 6.54 4.95 3.30
CA THR A 91 7.79 4.42 2.70
C THR A 91 7.70 4.16 1.21
N GLY A 92 6.48 4.07 0.66
CA GLY A 92 6.20 3.86 -0.76
C GLY A 92 5.96 5.17 -1.50
N ILE A 93 4.72 5.41 -1.90
CA ILE A 93 4.37 6.53 -2.80
C ILE A 93 4.64 7.91 -2.21
N GLY A 94 4.65 8.08 -0.89
CA GLY A 94 5.02 9.32 -0.20
C GLY A 94 6.53 9.56 -0.09
N CYS A 95 7.36 8.54 -0.37
CA CYS A 95 8.82 8.58 -0.25
C CYS A 95 9.55 8.36 -1.58
N VAL A 96 9.16 7.31 -2.33
CA VAL A 96 9.86 6.83 -3.53
C VAL A 96 10.00 7.93 -4.60
N GLY A 97 9.04 8.86 -4.68
CA GLY A 97 9.14 10.03 -5.55
C GLY A 97 10.33 10.92 -5.21
N ILE A 98 10.58 11.16 -3.92
CA ILE A 98 11.72 11.95 -3.43
C ILE A 98 13.04 11.19 -3.66
N VAL A 99 13.05 9.88 -3.33
CA VAL A 99 14.24 9.03 -3.51
C VAL A 99 14.70 9.00 -4.98
N ARG A 100 13.75 8.84 -5.91
CA ARG A 100 14.06 8.63 -7.34
C ARG A 100 14.29 9.92 -8.12
N PHE A 101 13.52 10.98 -7.83
CA PHE A 101 13.45 12.18 -8.66
C PHE A 101 13.79 13.46 -7.90
N GLY A 102 13.88 13.42 -6.56
CA GLY A 102 14.31 14.55 -5.75
C GLY A 102 15.77 14.92 -5.99
N ASN A 103 16.08 16.21 -5.89
CA ASN A 103 17.46 16.70 -5.91
C ASN A 103 18.17 16.43 -4.56
N ALA A 104 19.48 16.68 -4.49
CA ALA A 104 20.28 16.42 -3.30
C ALA A 104 19.75 17.16 -2.05
N ALA A 105 19.34 18.43 -2.20
CA ALA A 105 18.82 19.24 -1.10
C ALA A 105 17.48 18.67 -0.57
N GLN A 106 16.57 18.27 -1.44
CA GLN A 106 15.31 17.63 -1.09
C GLN A 106 15.57 16.30 -0.35
N LYS A 107 16.42 15.43 -0.89
CA LYS A 107 16.77 14.16 -0.25
C LYS A 107 17.35 14.39 1.15
N GLN A 108 18.31 15.30 1.28
CA GLN A 108 18.95 15.61 2.56
C GLN A 108 17.97 16.20 3.59
N ARG A 109 16.98 16.99 3.14
CA ARG A 109 15.99 17.60 4.03
C ARG A 109 14.96 16.60 4.55
N TYR A 110 14.44 15.74 3.66
CA TYR A 110 13.27 14.90 3.98
C TYR A 110 13.64 13.49 4.42
N LEU A 111 14.56 12.81 3.71
CA LEU A 111 14.75 11.37 3.88
C LEU A 111 15.28 10.97 5.27
N PRO A 112 16.23 11.66 5.91
CA PRO A 112 16.69 11.28 7.24
C PRO A 112 15.59 11.31 8.30
N LYS A 113 14.74 12.31 8.25
CA LYS A 113 13.59 12.44 9.18
C LYS A 113 12.48 11.46 8.89
N MET A 114 12.30 11.08 7.62
CA MET A 114 11.38 10.03 7.24
C MET A 114 11.87 8.66 7.72
N ALA A 115 13.17 8.36 7.59
CA ALA A 115 13.74 7.08 7.99
C ALA A 115 13.53 6.78 9.49
N THR A 116 13.56 7.82 10.32
CA THR A 116 13.31 7.73 11.76
C THR A 116 11.82 7.81 12.13
N GLY A 117 10.95 8.15 11.18
CA GLY A 117 9.53 8.42 11.44
C GLY A 117 9.28 9.74 12.19
N GLU A 118 10.29 10.61 12.32
CA GLU A 118 10.09 11.99 12.82
C GLU A 118 9.15 12.76 11.88
N TRP A 119 9.34 12.59 10.57
CA TRP A 119 8.46 13.14 9.55
C TRP A 119 7.72 12.03 8.80
N ILE A 120 6.41 12.17 8.72
CA ILE A 120 5.56 11.25 7.98
C ILE A 120 5.23 11.86 6.61
N GLY A 121 5.50 11.11 5.54
CA GLY A 121 5.15 11.48 4.19
C GLY A 121 3.78 10.95 3.78
N SER A 122 3.12 11.68 2.90
CA SER A 122 1.87 11.31 2.27
C SER A 122 1.88 11.58 0.77
N PHE A 123 0.84 11.12 0.05
CA PHE A 123 0.75 11.21 -1.41
C PHE A 123 -0.59 11.78 -1.82
N ALA A 124 -0.59 12.97 -2.42
CA ALA A 124 -1.78 13.75 -2.73
C ALA A 124 -1.99 13.86 -4.25
N LEU A 125 -2.57 12.80 -4.85
CA LEU A 125 -2.88 12.73 -6.28
C LEU A 125 -4.38 12.86 -6.53
N THR A 126 -5.19 12.03 -5.86
CA THR A 126 -6.63 11.86 -6.11
C THR A 126 -7.42 13.11 -5.75
N GLU A 127 -8.42 13.44 -6.59
CA GLU A 127 -9.37 14.55 -6.38
C GLU A 127 -10.80 14.02 -6.41
N PRO A 128 -11.79 14.75 -5.89
CA PRO A 128 -13.19 14.31 -5.87
C PRO A 128 -13.72 13.88 -7.25
N GLN A 129 -13.29 14.55 -8.32
CA GLN A 129 -13.69 14.25 -9.70
C GLN A 129 -12.66 13.42 -10.50
N SER A 130 -11.48 13.13 -9.93
CA SER A 130 -10.36 12.50 -10.63
C SER A 130 -9.72 11.40 -9.77
N GLY A 131 -10.28 10.19 -9.86
CA GLY A 131 -9.74 8.98 -9.25
C GLY A 131 -9.11 8.06 -10.29
N SER A 132 -9.94 7.26 -10.99
CA SER A 132 -9.48 6.35 -12.05
C SER A 132 -8.88 7.11 -13.24
N ASP A 133 -9.43 8.28 -13.58
CA ASP A 133 -8.83 9.22 -14.52
C ASP A 133 -7.89 10.20 -13.79
N ALA A 134 -6.75 9.69 -13.32
CA ALA A 134 -5.77 10.50 -12.60
C ALA A 134 -5.20 11.66 -13.43
N ALA A 135 -5.21 11.56 -14.76
CA ALA A 135 -4.77 12.64 -15.65
C ALA A 135 -5.77 13.80 -15.71
N GLY A 136 -7.02 13.58 -15.29
CA GLY A 136 -8.07 14.59 -15.21
C GLY A 136 -8.00 15.49 -13.98
N LEU A 137 -6.95 15.43 -13.15
CA LEU A 137 -6.79 16.27 -11.97
C LEU A 137 -6.85 17.76 -12.32
N GLN A 138 -7.42 18.57 -11.43
CA GLN A 138 -7.68 20.01 -11.64
C GLN A 138 -6.89 20.91 -10.69
N THR A 139 -6.27 20.39 -9.62
CA THR A 139 -5.37 21.17 -8.76
C THR A 139 -4.34 21.88 -9.63
N ARG A 140 -4.18 23.18 -9.44
CA ARG A 140 -3.28 24.04 -10.22
C ARG A 140 -2.10 24.49 -9.38
N ALA A 141 -0.94 24.64 -10.01
CA ALA A 141 0.25 25.29 -9.48
C ALA A 141 0.67 26.38 -10.46
N GLU A 142 0.37 27.63 -10.11
CA GLU A 142 0.73 28.79 -10.91
C GLU A 142 2.06 29.37 -10.44
N ARG A 143 3.00 29.60 -11.36
CA ARG A 143 4.26 30.25 -11.01
C ARG A 143 4.03 31.71 -10.66
N LYS A 144 4.43 32.11 -9.43
CA LYS A 144 4.35 33.51 -8.96
C LYS A 144 5.64 33.91 -8.24
N GLY A 145 6.36 34.88 -8.80
CA GLY A 145 7.67 35.28 -8.29
C GLY A 145 8.69 34.15 -8.35
N ASP A 146 9.28 33.83 -7.22
CA ASP A 146 10.29 32.79 -7.02
C ASP A 146 9.73 31.41 -6.63
N GLY A 147 8.39 31.25 -6.66
CA GLY A 147 7.74 30.02 -6.25
C GLY A 147 6.48 29.69 -7.04
N TYR A 148 5.62 28.88 -6.41
CA TYR A 148 4.30 28.51 -6.95
C TYR A 148 3.20 28.81 -5.95
N VAL A 149 2.00 29.09 -6.48
CA VAL A 149 0.75 29.17 -5.70
C VAL A 149 -0.13 28.01 -6.13
N LEU A 150 -0.49 27.16 -5.16
CA LEU A 150 -1.33 25.98 -5.37
C LEU A 150 -2.77 26.30 -4.98
N ASN A 151 -3.70 25.88 -5.84
CA ASN A 151 -5.13 25.90 -5.57
C ASN A 151 -5.76 24.57 -6.01
N GLY A 152 -6.50 23.91 -5.09
CA GLY A 152 -7.16 22.66 -5.38
C GLY A 152 -7.56 21.88 -4.15
N HIS A 153 -8.16 20.72 -4.41
CA HIS A 153 -8.73 19.85 -3.37
C HIS A 153 -8.36 18.39 -3.66
N LYS A 154 -7.65 17.76 -2.73
CA LYS A 154 -7.30 16.35 -2.78
C LYS A 154 -8.16 15.56 -1.80
N THR A 155 -8.52 14.34 -2.17
CA THR A 155 -9.39 13.47 -1.36
C THR A 155 -8.80 12.08 -1.21
N PHE A 156 -9.24 11.38 -0.16
CA PHE A 156 -8.76 10.04 0.20
C PHE A 156 -7.25 9.95 0.45
N ILE A 157 -6.70 10.99 1.06
CA ILE A 157 -5.25 11.09 1.30
C ILE A 157 -4.89 10.40 2.61
N THR A 158 -4.29 9.23 2.50
CA THR A 158 -3.83 8.41 3.64
C THR A 158 -2.69 9.12 4.38
N ASN A 159 -2.69 9.04 5.70
CA ASN A 159 -1.76 9.71 6.61
C ASN A 159 -1.93 11.24 6.69
N ALA A 160 -2.80 11.89 5.93
CA ALA A 160 -2.84 13.34 5.84
C ALA A 160 -2.96 14.06 7.19
N PRO A 161 -3.79 13.61 8.17
CA PRO A 161 -3.88 14.29 9.47
C PRO A 161 -2.59 14.30 10.30
N ARG A 162 -1.64 13.44 9.97
CA ARG A 162 -0.34 13.32 10.67
C ARG A 162 0.87 13.52 9.76
N ALA A 163 0.62 13.86 8.48
CA ALA A 163 1.68 14.10 7.52
C ALA A 163 2.44 15.39 7.82
N HIS A 164 3.75 15.36 7.61
CA HIS A 164 4.61 16.54 7.66
C HIS A 164 4.81 17.14 6.26
N HIS A 165 4.63 16.32 5.23
CA HIS A 165 4.65 16.77 3.85
C HIS A 165 3.80 15.86 2.95
N PHE A 166 3.42 16.41 1.82
CA PHE A 166 2.67 15.74 0.77
C PHE A 166 3.48 15.73 -0.54
N VAL A 167 3.68 14.57 -1.14
CA VAL A 167 4.05 14.49 -2.56
C VAL A 167 2.78 14.77 -3.35
N THR A 168 2.66 16.00 -3.86
CA THR A 168 1.44 16.56 -4.45
C THR A 168 1.57 16.71 -5.95
N PHE A 169 0.51 16.38 -6.69
CA PHE A 169 0.44 16.54 -8.14
C PHE A 169 -0.51 17.67 -8.49
N ALA A 170 0.00 18.62 -9.29
CA ALA A 170 -0.76 19.78 -9.73
C ALA A 170 -0.44 20.13 -11.18
N ARG A 171 -1.35 20.82 -11.82
CA ARG A 171 -1.25 21.27 -13.20
C ARG A 171 -0.49 22.59 -13.27
N THR A 172 0.58 22.61 -14.03
CA THR A 172 1.32 23.82 -14.42
C THR A 172 1.09 24.15 -15.89
N SER A 173 1.70 25.20 -16.41
CA SER A 173 1.69 25.54 -17.85
C SER A 173 2.39 24.45 -18.70
N ALA A 174 3.34 23.71 -18.12
CA ALA A 174 4.08 22.63 -18.81
C ALA A 174 3.37 21.26 -18.71
N GLY A 175 2.28 21.14 -17.91
CA GLY A 175 1.58 19.89 -17.69
C GLY A 175 1.51 19.51 -16.21
N ILE A 176 1.17 18.25 -15.91
CA ILE A 176 1.11 17.78 -14.53
C ILE A 176 2.52 17.64 -13.97
N SER A 177 2.77 18.31 -12.85
CA SER A 177 4.04 18.38 -12.15
C SER A 177 3.92 17.84 -10.74
N ALA A 178 5.02 17.39 -10.15
CA ALA A 178 5.06 16.86 -8.79
C ALA A 178 5.80 17.82 -7.85
N PHE A 179 5.27 18.02 -6.65
CA PHE A 179 5.80 18.94 -5.66
C PHE A 179 5.88 18.28 -4.28
N ILE A 180 6.87 18.63 -3.47
CA ILE A 180 6.86 18.38 -2.04
C ILE A 180 6.23 19.60 -1.37
N VAL A 181 5.07 19.42 -0.77
CA VAL A 181 4.36 20.49 -0.07
C VAL A 181 4.39 20.21 1.42
N ASP A 182 5.04 21.05 2.21
CA ASP A 182 5.05 20.93 3.67
C ASP A 182 3.64 21.17 4.21
N ALA A 183 3.23 20.37 5.19
CA ALA A 183 1.86 20.42 5.72
C ALA A 183 1.54 21.72 6.48
N ASP A 184 2.56 22.40 7.00
CA ASP A 184 2.47 23.69 7.68
C ASP A 184 2.58 24.90 6.75
N SER A 185 2.66 24.69 5.43
CA SER A 185 2.70 25.78 4.45
C SER A 185 1.42 26.62 4.52
N PRO A 186 1.54 27.98 4.50
CA PRO A 186 0.37 28.83 4.47
C PRO A 186 -0.57 28.49 3.31
N GLY A 187 -1.86 28.31 3.60
CA GLY A 187 -2.87 27.94 2.62
C GLY A 187 -3.04 26.42 2.45
N VAL A 188 -2.34 25.59 3.22
CA VAL A 188 -2.57 24.15 3.30
C VAL A 188 -3.43 23.84 4.51
N SER A 189 -4.49 23.06 4.33
CA SER A 189 -5.34 22.60 5.43
C SER A 189 -5.80 21.16 5.22
N ILE A 190 -6.08 20.50 6.35
CA ILE A 190 -6.68 19.17 6.38
C ILE A 190 -8.19 19.35 6.45
N GLY A 191 -8.89 18.78 5.46
CA GLY A 191 -10.35 18.80 5.43
C GLY A 191 -10.98 17.63 6.20
N GLN A 192 -12.07 17.09 5.66
CA GLN A 192 -12.81 16.00 6.30
C GLN A 192 -11.93 14.75 6.48
N VAL A 193 -11.93 14.20 7.70
CA VAL A 193 -11.41 12.85 7.99
C VAL A 193 -12.53 11.84 7.74
N PHE A 194 -12.26 10.83 6.92
CA PHE A 194 -13.26 9.84 6.53
C PHE A 194 -13.34 8.67 7.52
N ASN A 195 -14.56 8.28 7.85
CA ASN A 195 -14.82 7.04 8.57
C ASN A 195 -14.91 5.87 7.58
N THR A 196 -13.96 4.96 7.62
CA THR A 196 -13.82 3.88 6.65
C THR A 196 -14.40 2.55 7.14
N THR A 197 -14.81 1.68 6.23
CA THR A 197 -15.34 0.34 6.54
C THR A 197 -14.28 -0.57 7.17
N GLY A 198 -13.03 -0.47 6.70
CA GLY A 198 -11.84 -1.14 7.19
C GLY A 198 -10.68 -0.15 7.24
N HIS A 199 -9.42 -0.64 7.36
CA HIS A 199 -8.23 0.21 7.50
C HIS A 199 -8.29 1.14 8.73
N ARG A 200 -8.93 0.69 9.79
CA ARG A 200 -9.02 1.47 11.03
C ARG A 200 -7.61 1.85 11.51
N GLY A 201 -7.47 3.10 11.93
CA GLY A 201 -6.20 3.68 12.36
C GLY A 201 -5.35 4.34 11.26
N SER A 202 -5.67 4.15 9.96
CA SER A 202 -4.86 4.76 8.87
C SER A 202 -5.08 6.26 8.72
N GLN A 203 -6.22 6.79 9.18
CA GLN A 203 -6.63 8.19 9.07
C GLN A 203 -6.50 8.74 7.64
N ILE A 204 -7.58 8.62 6.88
CA ILE A 204 -7.69 9.10 5.51
C ILE A 204 -8.51 10.39 5.51
N SER A 205 -8.01 11.44 4.85
CA SER A 205 -8.71 12.74 4.83
C SER A 205 -8.60 13.45 3.48
N GLU A 206 -9.21 14.61 3.43
CA GLU A 206 -9.00 15.62 2.40
C GLU A 206 -7.78 16.48 2.71
N VAL A 207 -7.16 17.03 1.66
CA VAL A 207 -6.13 18.08 1.76
C VAL A 207 -6.53 19.21 0.82
N VAL A 208 -6.64 20.40 1.36
CA VAL A 208 -7.11 21.58 0.63
C VAL A 208 -5.96 22.58 0.49
N PHE A 209 -5.80 23.10 -0.71
CA PHE A 209 -4.85 24.14 -1.06
C PHE A 209 -5.62 25.42 -1.46
N GLU A 210 -5.52 26.47 -0.65
CA GLU A 210 -6.14 27.79 -0.89
C GLU A 210 -5.03 28.84 -0.91
N ASP A 211 -4.65 29.27 -2.11
CA ASP A 211 -3.50 30.14 -2.35
C ASP A 211 -2.23 29.65 -1.62
N ALA A 212 -2.05 28.33 -1.57
CA ALA A 212 -0.93 27.71 -0.84
C ALA A 212 0.40 28.06 -1.53
N ARG A 213 1.27 28.78 -0.82
CA ARG A 213 2.54 29.27 -1.34
C ARG A 213 3.65 28.28 -1.03
N ILE A 214 4.31 27.83 -2.08
CA ILE A 214 5.47 26.93 -1.97
C ILE A 214 6.65 27.50 -2.77
N PRO A 215 7.90 27.26 -2.31
CA PRO A 215 9.09 27.73 -3.02
C PRO A 215 9.31 26.95 -4.34
N ALA A 216 10.10 27.50 -5.25
CA ALA A 216 10.40 26.82 -6.52
C ALA A 216 11.11 25.47 -6.30
N GLU A 217 11.90 25.37 -5.24
CA GLU A 217 12.63 24.17 -4.82
C GLU A 217 11.71 23.01 -4.37
N ALA A 218 10.41 23.29 -4.19
CA ALA A 218 9.42 22.24 -3.90
C ALA A 218 9.15 21.34 -5.11
N LEU A 219 9.47 21.79 -6.34
CA LEU A 219 9.29 20.98 -7.56
C LEU A 219 10.20 19.75 -7.53
N ILE A 220 9.60 18.56 -7.71
CA ILE A 220 10.33 17.30 -7.83
C ILE A 220 10.68 17.07 -9.30
N GLY A 221 11.98 16.97 -9.59
CA GLY A 221 12.47 16.71 -10.93
C GLY A 221 12.12 17.84 -11.93
N GLU A 222 11.50 17.49 -13.05
CA GLU A 222 11.18 18.41 -14.14
C GLU A 222 9.69 18.78 -14.15
N GLU A 223 9.39 20.05 -14.45
CA GLU A 223 8.02 20.53 -14.65
C GLU A 223 7.36 19.80 -15.85
N GLY A 224 6.09 19.40 -15.68
CA GLY A 224 5.34 18.64 -16.69
C GLY A 224 5.59 17.12 -16.68
N LYS A 225 6.52 16.59 -15.88
CA LYS A 225 6.85 15.15 -15.80
C LYS A 225 6.17 14.41 -14.63
N GLY A 226 5.34 15.07 -13.86
CA GLY A 226 4.73 14.50 -12.66
C GLY A 226 3.96 13.20 -12.91
N MET A 227 3.21 13.11 -14.03
CA MET A 227 2.45 11.88 -14.35
C MET A 227 3.36 10.67 -14.65
N ASP A 228 4.53 10.90 -15.24
CA ASP A 228 5.50 9.82 -15.49
C ASP A 228 6.11 9.34 -14.17
N TYR A 229 6.38 10.28 -13.25
CA TYR A 229 6.85 9.96 -11.90
C TYR A 229 5.80 9.19 -11.11
N ALA A 230 4.54 9.63 -11.15
CA ALA A 230 3.43 8.93 -10.50
C ALA A 230 3.30 7.47 -10.99
N LYS A 231 3.35 7.24 -12.31
CA LYS A 231 3.25 5.89 -12.91
C LYS A 231 4.37 4.97 -12.42
N ARG A 232 5.62 5.49 -12.34
CA ARG A 232 6.78 4.70 -11.87
C ARG A 232 6.67 4.35 -10.38
N CYS A 233 6.22 5.28 -9.54
CA CYS A 233 5.97 5.02 -8.13
C CYS A 233 4.80 4.03 -7.94
N LEU A 234 3.74 4.14 -8.74
CA LEU A 234 2.56 3.27 -8.66
C LEU A 234 2.86 1.82 -9.07
N SER A 235 3.80 1.55 -9.99
CA SER A 235 4.15 0.15 -10.34
C SER A 235 4.73 -0.60 -9.13
N GLU A 236 5.61 0.05 -8.39
CA GLU A 236 6.17 -0.51 -7.15
C GLU A 236 5.09 -0.59 -6.05
N GLY A 237 4.28 0.46 -5.87
CA GLY A 237 3.18 0.48 -4.91
C GLY A 237 2.15 -0.63 -5.15
N ARG A 238 1.79 -0.91 -6.41
CA ARG A 238 0.90 -2.02 -6.78
C ARG A 238 1.49 -3.38 -6.42
N THR A 239 2.80 -3.57 -6.63
CA THR A 239 3.49 -4.82 -6.30
C THR A 239 3.48 -5.06 -4.78
N THR A 240 3.84 -4.07 -3.97
CA THR A 240 3.84 -4.18 -2.50
C THR A 240 2.43 -4.29 -1.92
N LEU A 241 1.44 -3.60 -2.50
CA LEU A 241 0.03 -3.80 -2.15
C LEU A 241 -0.43 -5.23 -2.44
N SER A 242 -0.03 -5.78 -3.59
CA SER A 242 -0.37 -7.16 -3.96
C SER A 242 0.20 -8.18 -2.97
N ALA A 243 1.42 -7.93 -2.46
CA ALA A 243 2.02 -8.75 -1.40
C ALA A 243 1.19 -8.70 -0.10
N ARG A 244 0.68 -7.53 0.28
CA ARG A 244 -0.23 -7.42 1.43
C ARG A 244 -1.50 -8.25 1.25
N CYS A 245 -2.08 -8.24 0.05
CA CYS A 245 -3.23 -9.08 -0.28
C CYS A 245 -2.89 -10.57 -0.11
N VAL A 246 -1.73 -11.02 -0.60
CA VAL A 246 -1.25 -12.40 -0.43
C VAL A 246 -1.12 -12.75 1.05
N GLY A 247 -0.49 -11.89 1.86
CA GLY A 247 -0.34 -12.09 3.31
C GLY A 247 -1.68 -12.22 4.03
N THR A 248 -2.66 -11.39 3.64
CA THR A 248 -4.02 -11.45 4.20
C THR A 248 -4.74 -12.73 3.79
N GLY A 249 -4.67 -13.13 2.53
CA GLY A 249 -5.21 -14.40 2.06
C GLY A 249 -4.59 -15.61 2.77
N GLN A 250 -3.28 -15.57 2.99
CA GLN A 250 -2.56 -16.61 3.74
C GLN A 250 -3.02 -16.67 5.20
N LYS A 251 -3.15 -15.53 5.88
CA LYS A 251 -3.64 -15.49 7.27
C LYS A 251 -5.08 -16.00 7.39
N ALA A 252 -5.94 -15.61 6.46
CA ALA A 252 -7.32 -16.08 6.41
C ALA A 252 -7.41 -17.60 6.19
N LEU A 253 -6.57 -18.15 5.31
CA LEU A 253 -6.48 -19.60 5.09
C LEU A 253 -6.04 -20.34 6.37
N GLU A 254 -4.99 -19.85 7.03
CA GLU A 254 -4.49 -20.46 8.29
C GLU A 254 -5.58 -20.49 9.35
N LEU A 255 -6.28 -19.36 9.57
CA LEU A 255 -7.39 -19.28 10.52
C LEU A 255 -8.55 -20.22 10.15
N ALA A 256 -8.87 -20.31 8.86
CA ALA A 256 -9.95 -21.19 8.39
C ALA A 256 -9.61 -22.68 8.56
N VAL A 257 -8.36 -23.07 8.33
CA VAL A 257 -7.89 -24.45 8.57
C VAL A 257 -7.99 -24.79 10.06
N GLU A 258 -7.39 -23.94 10.92
CA GLU A 258 -7.43 -24.13 12.38
C GLU A 258 -8.87 -24.26 12.89
N TYR A 259 -9.76 -23.36 12.47
CA TYR A 259 -11.16 -23.42 12.86
C TYR A 259 -11.86 -24.68 12.34
N ALA A 260 -11.58 -25.09 11.10
CA ALA A 260 -12.19 -26.28 10.50
C ALA A 260 -11.73 -27.60 11.12
N GLU A 261 -10.53 -27.65 11.70
CA GLU A 261 -10.03 -28.79 12.48
C GLU A 261 -10.75 -28.91 13.84
N GLN A 262 -11.04 -27.80 14.49
CA GLN A 262 -11.61 -27.76 15.83
C GLN A 262 -13.14 -27.87 15.82
N ARG A 263 -13.81 -27.17 14.88
CA ARG A 263 -15.28 -27.11 14.81
C ARG A 263 -15.87 -28.39 14.22
N LYS A 264 -16.83 -28.99 14.95
CA LYS A 264 -17.53 -30.20 14.50
C LYS A 264 -18.98 -29.91 14.11
N THR A 265 -19.44 -30.55 13.04
CA THR A 265 -20.83 -30.60 12.59
C THR A 265 -21.14 -32.00 12.08
N PHE A 266 -22.36 -32.46 12.23
CA PHE A 266 -22.76 -33.80 11.80
C PHE A 266 -21.82 -34.92 12.27
N GLY A 267 -21.29 -34.80 13.51
CA GLY A 267 -20.45 -35.80 14.19
C GLY A 267 -18.97 -35.81 13.81
N LYS A 268 -18.48 -34.91 12.92
CA LYS A 268 -17.08 -34.86 12.51
C LYS A 268 -16.56 -33.43 12.33
N PRO A 269 -15.23 -33.19 12.34
CA PRO A 269 -14.62 -31.91 12.07
C PRO A 269 -15.04 -31.32 10.71
N LEU A 270 -15.13 -29.99 10.60
CA LEU A 270 -15.49 -29.32 9.35
C LEU A 270 -14.57 -29.69 8.20
N ILE A 271 -13.27 -29.84 8.44
CA ILE A 271 -12.27 -30.16 7.43
C ILE A 271 -12.51 -31.54 6.78
N GLU A 272 -13.17 -32.46 7.45
CA GLU A 272 -13.52 -33.79 6.92
C GLU A 272 -14.75 -33.79 6.00
N HIS A 273 -15.44 -32.66 5.85
CA HIS A 273 -16.49 -32.51 4.86
C HIS A 273 -15.88 -32.15 3.51
N GLN A 274 -16.03 -33.01 2.50
CA GLN A 274 -15.39 -32.88 1.19
C GLN A 274 -15.55 -31.49 0.57
N ALA A 275 -16.74 -30.90 0.64
CA ALA A 275 -17.00 -29.57 0.10
C ALA A 275 -16.14 -28.48 0.75
N LEU A 276 -15.90 -28.58 2.06
CA LEU A 276 -15.06 -27.65 2.81
C LEU A 276 -13.56 -27.90 2.54
N ALA A 277 -13.15 -29.17 2.49
CA ALA A 277 -11.79 -29.54 2.11
C ALA A 277 -11.42 -29.00 0.71
N PHE A 278 -12.32 -29.10 -0.27
CA PHE A 278 -12.11 -28.53 -1.60
C PHE A 278 -12.03 -27.02 -1.59
N ARG A 279 -12.85 -26.34 -0.77
CA ARG A 279 -12.78 -24.89 -0.60
C ARG A 279 -11.44 -24.45 -0.04
N LEU A 280 -10.94 -25.10 1.01
CA LEU A 280 -9.60 -24.83 1.57
C LEU A 280 -8.49 -25.06 0.55
N ALA A 281 -8.57 -26.13 -0.25
CA ALA A 281 -7.61 -26.40 -1.34
C ALA A 281 -7.64 -25.27 -2.40
N GLN A 282 -8.80 -24.78 -2.79
CA GLN A 282 -8.95 -23.66 -3.72
C GLN A 282 -8.38 -22.35 -3.14
N MET A 283 -8.62 -22.08 -1.85
CA MET A 283 -8.03 -20.93 -1.15
C MET A 283 -6.50 -20.97 -1.19
N SER A 284 -5.91 -22.14 -0.91
CA SER A 284 -4.46 -22.37 -0.97
C SER A 284 -3.91 -22.14 -2.38
N ALA A 285 -4.50 -22.74 -3.38
CA ALA A 285 -4.06 -22.63 -4.77
C ALA A 285 -4.11 -21.19 -5.29
N ARG A 286 -5.18 -20.44 -4.99
CA ARG A 286 -5.33 -19.01 -5.35
C ARG A 286 -4.25 -18.14 -4.69
N THR A 287 -3.99 -18.36 -3.40
CA THR A 287 -3.00 -17.60 -2.65
C THR A 287 -1.60 -17.84 -3.21
N GLU A 288 -1.25 -19.10 -3.52
CA GLU A 288 0.05 -19.45 -4.08
C GLU A 288 0.25 -18.90 -5.49
N ALA A 289 -0.76 -19.01 -6.36
CA ALA A 289 -0.71 -18.44 -7.69
C ALA A 289 -0.50 -16.92 -7.68
N ALA A 290 -1.21 -16.21 -6.78
CA ALA A 290 -1.05 -14.78 -6.59
C ALA A 290 0.36 -14.43 -6.10
N ARG A 291 0.91 -15.18 -5.14
CA ARG A 291 2.27 -15.00 -4.60
C ARG A 291 3.31 -15.05 -5.70
N LEU A 292 3.28 -16.06 -6.56
CA LEU A 292 4.24 -16.23 -7.66
C LEU A 292 4.22 -15.04 -8.63
N VAL A 293 3.04 -14.53 -9.00
CA VAL A 293 2.92 -13.38 -9.89
C VAL A 293 3.43 -12.10 -9.23
N VAL A 294 3.17 -11.92 -7.93
CA VAL A 294 3.64 -10.77 -7.15
C VAL A 294 5.17 -10.73 -7.08
N TYR A 295 5.81 -11.85 -6.72
CA TYR A 295 7.27 -11.90 -6.63
C TYR A 295 7.94 -11.80 -8.01
N ARG A 296 7.30 -12.32 -9.08
CA ARG A 296 7.75 -12.06 -10.44
C ARG A 296 7.75 -10.56 -10.78
N SER A 297 6.69 -9.83 -10.41
CA SER A 297 6.63 -8.37 -10.62
C SER A 297 7.74 -7.65 -9.85
N ALA A 298 7.98 -8.03 -8.59
CA ALA A 298 9.04 -7.47 -7.76
C ALA A 298 10.42 -7.71 -8.35
N TRP A 299 10.69 -8.92 -8.80
CA TRP A 299 11.95 -9.28 -9.43
C TRP A 299 12.23 -8.45 -10.71
N ILE A 300 11.23 -8.26 -11.58
CA ILE A 300 11.38 -7.44 -12.79
C ILE A 300 11.74 -6.00 -12.43
N LEU A 301 11.12 -5.44 -11.39
CA LEU A 301 11.44 -4.09 -10.91
C LEU A 301 12.87 -3.97 -10.38
N ASP A 302 13.37 -4.99 -9.68
CA ASP A 302 14.76 -5.05 -9.20
C ASP A 302 15.78 -5.18 -10.33
N GLN A 303 15.39 -5.77 -11.47
CA GLN A 303 16.22 -5.78 -12.70
C GLN A 303 16.16 -4.44 -13.49
N GLY A 304 15.52 -3.41 -12.96
CA GLY A 304 15.38 -2.11 -13.61
C GLY A 304 14.24 -2.04 -14.64
N GLY A 305 13.45 -3.08 -14.78
CA GLY A 305 12.25 -3.12 -15.63
C GLY A 305 11.13 -2.24 -15.11
N GLN A 306 10.22 -1.80 -15.97
CA GLN A 306 9.07 -0.97 -15.57
C GLN A 306 7.91 -1.78 -14.97
N ALA A 307 7.82 -3.08 -15.25
CA ALA A 307 6.82 -4.04 -14.78
C ALA A 307 5.36 -3.54 -14.86
N ILE A 308 5.00 -2.76 -15.90
CA ILE A 308 3.69 -2.09 -15.99
C ILE A 308 2.57 -3.13 -16.09
N ARG A 309 2.70 -4.11 -16.99
CA ARG A 309 1.72 -5.20 -17.15
C ARG A 309 1.76 -6.15 -15.97
N GLU A 310 2.96 -6.50 -15.53
CA GLU A 310 3.18 -7.48 -14.47
C GLU A 310 2.66 -6.99 -13.12
N SER A 311 2.93 -5.72 -12.74
CA SER A 311 2.40 -5.14 -11.51
C SER A 311 0.86 -4.99 -11.55
N SER A 312 0.29 -4.67 -12.72
CA SER A 312 -1.16 -4.64 -12.89
C SER A 312 -1.77 -6.03 -12.82
N THR A 313 -1.13 -7.04 -13.40
CA THR A 313 -1.56 -8.44 -13.32
C THR A 313 -1.48 -8.95 -11.88
N ALA A 314 -0.36 -8.68 -11.19
CA ALA A 314 -0.17 -9.02 -9.79
C ALA A 314 -1.26 -8.40 -8.90
N LYS A 315 -1.54 -7.10 -9.08
CA LYS A 315 -2.56 -6.37 -8.31
C LYS A 315 -3.96 -6.93 -8.56
N TYR A 316 -4.31 -7.18 -9.81
CA TYR A 316 -5.61 -7.75 -10.15
C TYR A 316 -5.80 -9.14 -9.53
N LEU A 317 -4.86 -10.06 -9.77
CA LEU A 317 -4.97 -11.42 -9.27
C LEU A 317 -4.90 -11.51 -7.74
N ALA A 318 -4.00 -10.75 -7.11
CA ALA A 318 -3.85 -10.79 -5.67
C ALA A 318 -5.05 -10.17 -4.95
N ALA A 319 -5.58 -9.02 -5.42
CA ALA A 319 -6.73 -8.38 -4.79
C ALA A 319 -8.01 -9.22 -4.93
N GLU A 320 -8.30 -9.75 -6.13
CA GLU A 320 -9.48 -10.58 -6.36
C GLU A 320 -9.36 -11.95 -5.68
N GLY A 321 -8.19 -12.59 -5.79
CA GLY A 321 -7.95 -13.91 -5.19
C GLY A 321 -7.96 -13.88 -3.67
N ALA A 322 -7.32 -12.88 -3.06
CA ALA A 322 -7.35 -12.72 -1.61
C ALA A 322 -8.75 -12.37 -1.09
N TRP A 323 -9.49 -11.47 -1.80
CA TRP A 323 -10.87 -11.16 -1.46
C TRP A 323 -11.73 -12.43 -1.41
N GLN A 324 -11.67 -13.26 -2.44
CA GLN A 324 -12.42 -14.52 -2.45
C GLN A 324 -11.95 -15.49 -1.36
N THR A 325 -10.64 -15.53 -1.06
CA THR A 325 -10.09 -16.38 -0.01
C THR A 325 -10.58 -15.95 1.38
N VAL A 326 -10.62 -14.65 1.67
CA VAL A 326 -11.11 -14.13 2.95
C VAL A 326 -12.62 -14.32 3.08
N ASP A 327 -13.38 -14.15 2.00
CA ASP A 327 -14.83 -14.39 1.98
C ASP A 327 -15.17 -15.88 2.20
N ASP A 328 -14.43 -16.78 1.55
CA ASP A 328 -14.53 -18.23 1.80
C ASP A 328 -14.18 -18.59 3.26
N ALA A 329 -13.16 -17.96 3.84
CA ALA A 329 -12.79 -18.15 5.24
C ALA A 329 -13.91 -17.69 6.17
N LEU A 330 -14.46 -16.49 5.97
CA LEU A 330 -15.58 -15.97 6.75
C LEU A 330 -16.78 -16.92 6.70
N GLN A 331 -17.07 -17.47 5.50
CA GLN A 331 -18.14 -18.46 5.32
C GLN A 331 -17.87 -19.76 6.09
N ILE A 332 -16.61 -20.22 6.20
CA ILE A 332 -16.23 -21.42 6.98
C ILE A 332 -16.47 -21.16 8.47
N PHE A 333 -16.19 -19.96 8.98
CA PHE A 333 -16.49 -19.56 10.35
C PHE A 333 -17.99 -19.48 10.64
N GLY A 334 -18.83 -19.33 9.61
CA GLY A 334 -20.28 -19.19 9.76
C GLY A 334 -20.66 -17.95 10.58
N GLY A 335 -21.62 -18.08 11.51
CA GLY A 335 -22.07 -16.95 12.33
C GLY A 335 -20.94 -16.27 13.13
N TYR A 336 -19.97 -17.04 13.60
CA TYR A 336 -18.80 -16.49 14.32
C TYR A 336 -17.91 -15.60 13.44
N GLY A 337 -17.83 -15.87 12.14
CA GLY A 337 -17.09 -15.01 11.20
C GLY A 337 -17.73 -13.63 10.98
N TYR A 338 -19.03 -13.50 11.27
CA TYR A 338 -19.79 -12.27 11.08
C TYR A 338 -19.85 -11.37 12.34
N ILE A 339 -19.40 -11.88 13.48
CA ILE A 339 -19.40 -11.14 14.76
C ILE A 339 -18.09 -10.36 14.91
N GLN A 340 -18.19 -9.05 15.06
CA GLN A 340 -17.03 -8.19 15.28
C GLN A 340 -16.36 -8.50 16.63
N GLY A 341 -15.03 -8.60 16.61
CA GLY A 341 -14.21 -8.73 17.81
C GLY A 341 -14.09 -10.14 18.38
N GLU A 342 -14.88 -11.10 17.91
CA GLU A 342 -14.79 -12.50 18.32
C GLU A 342 -13.58 -13.18 17.67
N TYR A 343 -13.51 -13.10 16.35
CA TYR A 343 -12.39 -13.60 15.54
C TYR A 343 -11.87 -12.50 14.64
N MET A 344 -10.61 -12.62 14.22
CA MET A 344 -9.97 -11.63 13.34
C MET A 344 -10.55 -11.61 11.92
N ILE A 345 -11.31 -12.61 11.50
CA ILE A 345 -11.72 -12.82 10.13
C ILE A 345 -12.62 -11.70 9.58
N ASP A 346 -13.50 -11.13 10.40
CA ASP A 346 -14.36 -10.00 10.03
C ASP A 346 -13.52 -8.76 9.69
N ARG A 347 -12.44 -8.50 10.45
CA ARG A 347 -11.50 -7.41 10.20
C ARG A 347 -10.80 -7.63 8.86
N LEU A 348 -10.23 -8.83 8.61
CA LEU A 348 -9.56 -9.14 7.35
C LEU A 348 -10.48 -8.93 6.15
N TRP A 349 -11.75 -9.27 6.29
CA TRP A 349 -12.77 -9.07 5.26
C TRP A 349 -13.03 -7.59 4.99
N ARG A 350 -13.23 -6.77 6.02
CA ARG A 350 -13.44 -5.32 5.89
C ARG A 350 -12.21 -4.60 5.34
N ASP A 351 -11.04 -4.93 5.86
CA ASP A 351 -9.77 -4.34 5.47
C ASP A 351 -9.44 -4.60 4.00
N LEU A 352 -9.60 -5.84 3.56
CA LEU A 352 -9.20 -6.24 2.21
C LEU A 352 -10.11 -5.68 1.12
N ARG A 353 -11.36 -5.33 1.44
CA ARG A 353 -12.35 -4.88 0.43
C ARG A 353 -11.84 -3.73 -0.43
N VAL A 354 -11.13 -2.78 0.16
CA VAL A 354 -10.64 -1.58 -0.54
C VAL A 354 -9.46 -1.89 -1.50
N ALA A 355 -8.77 -3.01 -1.34
CA ALA A 355 -7.69 -3.41 -2.24
C ALA A 355 -8.16 -3.55 -3.71
N ARG A 356 -9.45 -3.78 -3.94
CA ARG A 356 -10.07 -3.82 -5.27
C ARG A 356 -10.40 -2.43 -5.84
N VAL A 357 -10.24 -1.37 -5.04
CA VAL A 357 -10.68 0.00 -5.35
C VAL A 357 -9.50 0.95 -5.55
N TYR A 358 -8.60 1.05 -4.58
CA TYR A 358 -7.50 2.02 -4.59
C TYR A 358 -6.28 1.54 -5.39
N ASP A 359 -5.28 2.42 -5.59
CA ASP A 359 -4.08 2.20 -6.42
C ASP A 359 -4.41 1.76 -7.87
N GLY A 360 -5.56 2.21 -8.35
CA GLY A 360 -6.25 1.78 -9.56
C GLY A 360 -7.11 0.55 -9.32
N SER A 361 -8.43 0.69 -9.53
CA SER A 361 -9.39 -0.40 -9.30
C SER A 361 -9.06 -1.65 -10.13
N SER A 362 -9.72 -2.77 -9.83
CA SER A 362 -9.55 -4.01 -10.60
C SER A 362 -9.83 -3.79 -12.09
N GLU A 363 -10.80 -2.95 -12.43
CA GLU A 363 -11.12 -2.57 -13.81
C GLU A 363 -10.01 -1.73 -14.45
N VAL A 364 -9.43 -0.79 -13.69
CA VAL A 364 -8.27 -0.01 -14.16
C VAL A 364 -7.07 -0.92 -14.45
N GLN A 365 -6.82 -1.93 -13.61
CA GLN A 365 -5.74 -2.90 -13.90
C GLN A 365 -6.03 -3.67 -15.21
N GLN A 366 -7.26 -4.09 -15.44
CA GLN A 366 -7.65 -4.74 -16.70
C GLN A 366 -7.48 -3.82 -17.91
N ILE A 367 -7.83 -2.53 -17.78
CA ILE A 367 -7.56 -1.52 -18.84
C ILE A 367 -6.07 -1.41 -19.13
N VAL A 368 -5.21 -1.35 -18.10
CA VAL A 368 -3.76 -1.28 -18.27
C VAL A 368 -3.24 -2.53 -18.97
N ILE A 369 -3.64 -3.73 -18.53
CA ILE A 369 -3.24 -5.00 -19.13
C ILE A 369 -3.67 -5.05 -20.61
N ALA A 370 -4.95 -4.77 -20.91
CA ALA A 370 -5.47 -4.76 -22.27
C ALA A 370 -4.75 -3.74 -23.15
N GLY A 371 -4.42 -2.56 -22.61
CA GLY A 371 -3.66 -1.53 -23.30
C GLY A 371 -2.23 -1.97 -23.66
N ARG A 372 -1.59 -2.78 -22.83
CA ARG A 372 -0.27 -3.36 -23.12
C ARG A 372 -0.36 -4.44 -24.19
N LEU A 373 -1.36 -5.33 -24.13
CA LEU A 373 -1.60 -6.34 -25.16
C LEU A 373 -1.82 -5.72 -26.54
N ARG A 374 -2.59 -4.64 -26.63
CA ARG A 374 -2.79 -3.89 -27.89
C ARG A 374 -1.50 -3.29 -28.46
N LYS A 375 -0.50 -3.02 -27.62
CA LYS A 375 0.83 -2.52 -28.03
C LYS A 375 1.82 -3.64 -28.39
N GLY A 376 1.34 -4.88 -28.51
CA GLY A 376 2.16 -6.02 -28.85
C GLY A 376 2.91 -6.67 -27.67
N ASP A 377 2.64 -6.23 -26.43
CA ASP A 377 3.23 -6.83 -25.23
C ASP A 377 2.47 -8.13 -24.88
N VAL A 378 2.52 -9.09 -25.81
CA VAL A 378 1.77 -10.36 -25.71
C VAL A 378 2.67 -11.47 -25.12
N GLU A 379 3.96 -11.45 -25.43
CA GLU A 379 4.90 -12.45 -24.95
C GLU A 379 5.17 -12.27 -23.45
N THR A 380 5.13 -13.40 -22.76
CA THR A 380 5.51 -13.51 -21.34
C THR A 380 6.88 -14.13 -21.22
N ALA A 381 7.84 -13.62 -22.01
CA ALA A 381 9.19 -14.15 -21.98
C ALA A 381 9.77 -14.11 -20.55
N TRP A 382 10.34 -15.21 -20.17
CA TRP A 382 11.18 -15.35 -18.99
C TRP A 382 12.63 -15.02 -19.41
N GLY A 383 13.00 -13.79 -19.43
CA GLY A 383 14.33 -13.35 -19.83
C GLY A 383 14.30 -12.02 -20.55
#